data_862de17cce89aea5d0944d18acfef92b
#
_entry.id   862de17cce89aea5d0944d18acfef92b
#
_cell.length_a   1.000
_cell.length_b   1.000
_cell.length_c   1.000
_cell.angle_alpha   90.00
_cell.angle_beta   90.00
_cell.angle_gamma   90.00
#
_symmetry.space_group_name_H-M   'P 1'
#
loop_
_entity.id
_entity.type
_entity.pdbx_description
1 polymer ?
#
loop_
_entity_poly.entity_id
_entity_poly.type
_entity_poly.pdbx_seq_one_letter_code
_entity_poly.pdbx_strand_id
1 'polypeptide(L)' 'MDERDFEGTLVLEQLARIDKVDEFMNAVDSDDVDRAAVLMRDAGIEEDTITIVLKKMSNPDDEH' A
#
# COMPACT_ATOMS: atom_id res chain seq x y z
N MET A 1 -17.61 10.54 3.27
CA MET A 1 -16.68 9.43 3.07
C MET A 1 -15.50 9.87 2.25
N ASP A 2 -14.34 9.56 2.71
CA ASP A 2 -13.13 10.00 2.07
C ASP A 2 -12.64 8.99 1.06
N GLU A 3 -12.32 9.47 -0.12
CA GLU A 3 -11.78 8.59 -1.14
C GLU A 3 -10.45 7.97 -0.71
N ARG A 4 -9.68 8.72 0.04
CA ARG A 4 -8.40 8.22 0.52
C ARG A 4 -8.59 7.06 1.48
N ASP A 5 -9.59 7.17 2.34
CA ASP A 5 -9.90 6.08 3.26
C ASP A 5 -10.32 4.84 2.49
N PHE A 6 -11.10 5.06 1.45
CA PHE A 6 -11.58 3.95 0.65
C PHE A 6 -10.41 3.20 0.03
N GLU A 7 -9.46 3.93 -0.52
CA GLU A 7 -8.32 3.29 -1.15
C GLU A 7 -7.49 2.51 -0.15
N GLY A 8 -7.25 3.11 1.00
CA GLY A 8 -6.47 2.43 2.02
C GLY A 8 -7.14 1.18 2.51
N THR A 9 -8.44 1.26 2.72
CA THR A 9 -9.20 0.11 3.17
C THR A 9 -9.15 -1.02 2.15
N LEU A 10 -9.28 -0.66 0.88
CA LEU A 10 -9.26 -1.67 -0.18
C LEU A 10 -7.92 -2.40 -0.22
N VAL A 11 -6.85 -1.66 -0.11
CA VAL A 11 -5.52 -2.27 -0.13
C VAL A 11 -5.37 -3.25 1.02
N LEU A 12 -5.75 -2.83 2.22
CA LEU A 12 -5.61 -3.70 3.38
C LEU A 12 -6.51 -4.92 3.28
N GLU A 13 -7.69 -4.75 2.73
CA GLU A 13 -8.59 -5.89 2.56
C GLU A 13 -7.98 -6.93 1.62
N GLN A 14 -7.42 -6.46 0.52
CA GLN A 14 -6.82 -7.39 -0.43
C GLN A 14 -5.64 -8.12 0.18
N LEU A 15 -4.83 -7.39 0.95
CA LEU A 15 -3.69 -8.02 1.59
C LEU A 15 -4.13 -9.01 2.66
N ALA A 16 -5.23 -8.72 3.33
CA ALA A 16 -5.76 -9.63 4.35
C ALA A 16 -6.19 -10.95 3.73
N ARG A 17 -6.69 -10.91 2.51
CA ARG A 17 -7.13 -12.12 1.84
C ARG A 17 -6.00 -13.12 1.64
N ILE A 18 -4.80 -12.63 1.42
CA ILE A 18 -3.64 -13.49 1.22
C ILE A 18 -2.76 -13.53 2.46
N ASP A 19 -3.27 -13.00 3.57
CA ASP A 19 -2.56 -13.05 4.86
C ASP A 19 -1.21 -12.34 4.80
N LYS A 20 -1.17 -11.21 4.15
CA LYS A 20 0.07 -10.46 3.97
C LYS A 20 0.04 -9.09 4.62
N VAL A 21 -0.97 -8.81 5.44
CA VAL A 21 -1.07 -7.50 6.07
C VAL A 21 0.14 -7.22 6.94
N ASP A 22 0.55 -8.19 7.74
CA ASP A 22 1.69 -7.99 8.63
C ASP A 22 2.95 -7.66 7.85
N GLU A 23 3.17 -8.38 6.76
CA GLU A 23 4.36 -8.14 5.96
C GLU A 23 4.30 -6.77 5.31
N PHE A 24 3.10 -6.38 4.86
CA PHE A 24 2.95 -5.08 4.26
C PHE A 24 3.22 -3.97 5.28
N MET A 25 2.70 -4.12 6.48
CA MET A 25 2.94 -3.13 7.51
C MET A 25 4.42 -3.03 7.84
N ASN A 26 5.10 -4.17 7.87
CA ASN A 26 6.55 -4.16 8.08
C ASN A 26 7.27 -3.41 6.97
N ALA A 27 6.85 -3.62 5.74
CA ALA A 27 7.47 -2.93 4.62
C ALA A 27 7.27 -1.43 4.73
N VAL A 28 6.08 -1.01 5.11
CA VAL A 28 5.79 0.40 5.27
C VAL A 28 6.64 0.97 6.40
N ASP A 29 6.74 0.25 7.48
CA ASP A 29 7.48 0.70 8.65
C ASP A 29 8.96 0.83 8.34
N SER A 30 9.47 -0.06 7.52
CA SER A 30 10.88 -0.06 7.14
C SER A 30 11.15 0.79 5.92
N ASP A 31 10.13 1.42 5.37
CA ASP A 31 10.28 2.25 4.18
C ASP A 31 10.75 1.41 2.99
N ASP A 32 10.31 0.17 2.93
CA ASP A 32 10.71 -0.77 1.88
C ASP A 32 9.67 -0.75 0.78
N VAL A 33 9.79 0.24 -0.11
CA VAL A 33 8.80 0.42 -1.17
C VAL A 33 8.75 -0.75 -2.14
N ASP A 34 9.90 -1.33 -2.43
CA ASP A 34 9.94 -2.46 -3.36
C ASP A 34 9.14 -3.63 -2.82
N ARG A 35 9.32 -3.93 -1.55
CA ARG A 35 8.60 -5.03 -0.95
C ARG A 35 7.11 -4.74 -0.88
N ALA A 36 6.77 -3.50 -0.54
CA ALA A 36 5.37 -3.11 -0.49
C ALA A 36 4.70 -3.29 -1.86
N ALA A 37 5.41 -2.93 -2.92
CA ALA A 37 4.88 -3.07 -4.26
C ALA A 37 4.65 -4.54 -4.60
N VAL A 38 5.60 -5.39 -4.25
CA VAL A 38 5.46 -6.82 -4.52
C VAL A 38 4.26 -7.40 -3.79
N LEU A 39 4.10 -7.02 -2.53
CA LEU A 39 2.99 -7.52 -1.73
C LEU A 39 1.65 -7.08 -2.32
N MET A 40 1.58 -5.83 -2.75
CA MET A 40 0.34 -5.33 -3.34
C MET A 40 0.03 -6.05 -4.66
N ARG A 41 1.05 -6.34 -5.44
CA ARG A 41 0.84 -7.09 -6.67
C ARG A 41 0.33 -8.49 -6.38
N ASP A 42 0.91 -9.14 -5.39
CA ASP A 42 0.47 -10.46 -5.00
C ASP A 42 -1.00 -10.45 -4.59
N ALA A 43 -1.43 -9.36 -4.00
CA ALA A 43 -2.81 -9.24 -3.56
C ALA A 43 -3.76 -8.88 -4.70
N GLY A 44 -3.24 -8.68 -5.90
CA GLY A 44 -4.08 -8.36 -7.05
C GLY A 44 -4.46 -6.90 -7.14
N ILE A 45 -3.70 -6.04 -6.49
CA ILE A 45 -3.99 -4.62 -6.52
C ILE A 45 -3.50 -4.02 -7.84
N GLU A 46 -4.26 -3.09 -8.38
CA GLU A 46 -3.95 -2.49 -9.66
C GLU A 46 -2.71 -1.63 -9.59
N GLU A 47 -2.02 -1.54 -10.72
CA GLU A 47 -0.81 -0.74 -10.78
C GLU A 47 -1.05 0.71 -10.42
N ASP A 48 -2.18 1.26 -10.84
CA ASP A 48 -2.50 2.64 -10.50
C ASP A 48 -2.54 2.84 -9.00
N THR A 49 -3.20 1.94 -8.31
CA THR A 49 -3.28 2.03 -6.85
C THR A 49 -1.92 1.84 -6.23
N ILE A 50 -1.15 0.89 -6.75
CA ILE A 50 0.19 0.64 -6.23
C ILE A 50 1.04 1.91 -6.35
N THR A 51 0.96 2.55 -7.51
CA THR A 51 1.72 3.77 -7.74
C THR A 51 1.35 4.85 -6.72
N ILE A 52 0.05 4.99 -6.46
CA ILE A 52 -0.41 6.00 -5.50
C ILE A 52 0.15 5.72 -4.12
N VAL A 53 0.08 4.46 -3.69
CA VAL A 53 0.57 4.10 -2.37
C VAL A 53 2.08 4.33 -2.27
N LEU A 54 2.82 3.93 -3.29
CA LEU A 54 4.26 4.11 -3.27
C LEU A 54 4.65 5.57 -3.23
N LYS A 55 3.91 6.40 -3.93
CA LYS A 55 4.17 7.83 -3.89
C LYS A 55 4.02 8.38 -2.49
N LYS A 56 2.98 7.94 -1.80
CA LYS A 56 2.75 8.40 -0.44
C LYS A 56 3.83 7.93 0.50
N MET A 57 4.34 6.73 0.27
CA MET A 57 5.42 6.23 1.09
C MET A 57 6.71 6.98 0.84
N SER A 58 6.99 7.26 -0.42
CA SER A 58 8.27 7.89 -0.79
C SER A 58 8.32 9.36 -0.43
N ASN A 59 7.19 10.02 -0.44
CA ASN A 59 7.14 11.47 -0.23
C ASN A 59 6.13 11.84 0.84
N PRO A 60 6.39 11.44 2.07
CA PRO A 60 5.43 11.73 3.14
C PRO A 60 5.26 13.22 3.39
N ASP A 61 6.27 14.00 3.08
CA ASP A 61 6.24 15.43 3.32
C ASP A 61 6.00 16.23 2.07
N ASP A 62 5.56 15.58 1.04
CA ASP A 62 5.47 16.21 -0.26
C ASP A 62 4.40 17.29 -0.33
N GLU A 63 3.48 17.25 0.58
CA GLU A 63 2.34 18.14 0.48
C GLU A 63 2.70 19.59 0.66
N HIS A 64 3.83 19.89 1.20
CA HIS A 64 4.11 21.31 1.35
C HIS A 64 5.16 21.83 0.38
#